data_f9f5b0bf53b3fb24a12fe73fc534eff3
#
_entry.id   f9f5b0bf53b3fb24a12fe73fc534eff3
#
_cell.length_a   1.000
_cell.length_b   1.000
_cell.length_c   1.000
_cell.angle_alpha   90.00
_cell.angle_beta   90.00
_cell.angle_gamma   90.00
#
_symmetry.space_group_name_H-M   'P 1'
#
loop_
_entity.id
_entity.type
_entity.pdbx_description
1 polymer ?
#
loop_
_entity_poly.entity_id
_entity_poly.type
_entity_poly.pdbx_seq_one_letter_code
_entity_poly.pdbx_strand_id
1 'polypeptide(L)'
;MKSTTEQLRAKTNLDALELHEIHMITYSLEKAVAFFAINLSGARQVTAQEMAVVVEEVHLSSENNRKEDTKAALDQYFALFESFTKDS
;
A
#
# COMPACT_ATOMS: atom_id res chain seq x y z
N MET A 1 -8.57 -0.95 6.12
CA MET A 1 -7.45 -0.24 5.50
C MET A 1 -6.44 0.32 6.51
N LYS A 2 -6.92 1.00 7.54
CA LYS A 2 -6.02 1.52 8.58
C LYS A 2 -5.23 0.42 9.29
N SER A 3 -5.91 -0.64 9.71
CA SER A 3 -5.26 -1.78 10.38
C SER A 3 -4.24 -2.46 9.47
N THR A 4 -4.58 -2.65 8.20
CA THR A 4 -3.68 -3.23 7.22
C THR A 4 -2.45 -2.36 7.01
N THR A 5 -2.63 -1.04 6.95
CA THR A 5 -1.52 -0.10 6.83
C THR A 5 -0.59 -0.15 8.04
N GLU A 6 -1.15 -0.26 9.24
CA GLU A 6 -0.34 -0.38 10.45
C GLU A 6 0.45 -1.69 10.48
N GLN A 7 -0.13 -2.78 9.99
CA GLN A 7 0.59 -4.04 9.83
C GLN A 7 1.79 -3.87 8.90
N LEU A 8 1.62 -3.14 7.80
CA LEU A 8 2.73 -2.86 6.89
C LEU A 8 3.82 -2.02 7.54
N ARG A 9 3.45 -1.02 8.35
CA ARG A 9 4.43 -0.18 9.05
C ARG A 9 5.28 -0.97 10.03
N ALA A 10 4.77 -2.07 10.55
CA ALA A 10 5.51 -2.93 11.47
C ALA A 10 6.59 -3.77 10.77
N LYS A 11 6.54 -3.85 9.44
CA LYS A 11 7.51 -4.63 8.67
C LYS A 11 8.75 -3.79 8.40
N THR A 12 9.75 -3.92 9.24
CA THR A 12 10.97 -3.08 9.17
C THR A 12 12.20 -3.82 8.66
N ASN A 13 12.25 -5.15 8.79
CA ASN A 13 13.41 -5.93 8.35
C ASN A 13 13.37 -6.30 6.87
N LEU A 14 12.18 -6.45 6.33
CA LEU A 14 11.94 -6.83 4.93
C LEU A 14 12.73 -8.07 4.50
N ASP A 15 12.85 -9.04 5.42
CA ASP A 15 13.43 -10.34 5.06
C ASP A 15 12.43 -11.15 4.24
N ALA A 16 12.81 -12.35 3.81
CA ALA A 16 11.94 -13.15 2.94
C ALA A 16 10.59 -13.46 3.57
N LEU A 17 10.54 -13.66 4.90
CA LEU A 17 9.29 -13.91 5.60
C LEU A 17 8.41 -12.66 5.60
N GLU A 18 8.98 -11.50 5.92
CA GLU A 18 8.22 -10.25 5.93
C GLU A 18 7.74 -9.86 4.54
N LEU A 19 8.55 -10.05 3.52
CA LEU A 19 8.15 -9.80 2.14
C LEU A 19 6.97 -10.69 1.73
N HIS A 20 6.99 -11.96 2.16
CA HIS A 20 5.86 -12.84 1.93
C HIS A 20 4.59 -12.36 2.64
N GLU A 21 4.72 -11.92 3.88
CA GLU A 21 3.60 -11.39 4.63
C GLU A 21 3.05 -10.11 3.99
N ILE A 22 3.93 -9.24 3.54
CA ILE A 22 3.55 -8.02 2.80
C ILE A 22 2.77 -8.39 1.53
N HIS A 23 3.28 -9.35 0.78
CA HIS A 23 2.60 -9.83 -0.43
C HIS A 23 1.18 -10.29 -0.12
N MET A 24 0.99 -11.05 0.94
CA MET A 24 -0.34 -11.51 1.35
C MET A 24 -1.25 -10.36 1.79
N ILE A 25 -0.70 -9.38 2.50
CA ILE A 25 -1.46 -8.21 2.95
C ILE A 25 -1.94 -7.38 1.75
N THR A 26 -1.15 -7.28 0.69
CA THR A 26 -1.53 -6.48 -0.48
C THR A 26 -2.80 -6.97 -1.16
N TYR A 27 -3.15 -8.25 -1.05
CA TYR A 27 -4.40 -8.74 -1.62
C TYR A 27 -5.62 -8.03 -1.02
N SER A 28 -5.67 -7.89 0.30
CA SER A 28 -6.76 -7.18 0.97
C SER A 28 -6.67 -5.67 0.72
N LEU A 29 -5.46 -5.13 0.73
CA LEU A 29 -5.25 -3.71 0.54
C LEU A 29 -5.63 -3.26 -0.86
N GLU A 30 -5.31 -4.03 -1.89
CA GLU A 30 -5.71 -3.73 -3.26
C GLU A 30 -7.22 -3.61 -3.40
N LYS A 31 -7.96 -4.51 -2.76
CA LYS A 31 -9.42 -4.48 -2.81
C LYS A 31 -9.97 -3.23 -2.14
N ALA A 32 -9.44 -2.86 -0.98
CA ALA A 32 -9.89 -1.67 -0.26
C ALA A 32 -9.59 -0.39 -1.05
N VAL A 33 -8.39 -0.28 -1.59
CA VAL A 33 -7.98 0.91 -2.34
C VAL A 33 -8.77 1.01 -3.64
N ALA A 34 -9.00 -0.09 -4.33
CA ALA A 34 -9.81 -0.12 -5.55
C ALA A 34 -11.25 0.34 -5.28
N PHE A 35 -11.82 -0.08 -4.15
CA PHE A 35 -13.15 0.37 -3.74
C PHE A 35 -13.19 1.90 -3.60
N PHE A 36 -12.22 2.48 -2.92
CA PHE A 36 -12.17 3.93 -2.74
C PHE A 36 -11.91 4.66 -4.07
N ALA A 37 -11.08 4.10 -4.95
CA ALA A 37 -10.80 4.70 -6.25
C ALA A 37 -12.04 4.78 -7.14
N ILE A 38 -12.98 3.85 -6.97
CA ILE A 38 -14.22 3.83 -7.73
C ILE A 38 -15.31 4.71 -7.09
N ASN A 39 -15.39 4.71 -5.76
CA ASN A 39 -16.54 5.29 -5.04
C ASN A 39 -16.32 6.70 -4.52
N LEU A 40 -15.09 7.19 -4.49
CA LEU A 40 -14.82 8.56 -4.08
C LEU A 40 -14.81 9.50 -5.30
N SER A 41 -14.79 10.79 -5.03
CA SER A 41 -14.74 11.80 -6.08
C SER A 41 -13.73 12.89 -5.71
N GLY A 42 -13.35 13.72 -6.69
CA GLY A 42 -12.46 14.85 -6.47
C GLY A 42 -11.04 14.42 -6.11
N ALA A 43 -10.40 15.20 -5.25
CA ALA A 43 -9.01 15.00 -4.86
C ALA A 43 -8.78 13.65 -4.17
N ARG A 44 -9.75 13.20 -3.38
CA ARG A 44 -9.62 11.90 -2.68
C ARG A 44 -9.62 10.73 -3.65
N GLN A 45 -10.39 10.82 -4.73
CA GLN A 45 -10.36 9.79 -5.77
C GLN A 45 -9.00 9.72 -6.45
N VAL A 46 -8.42 10.87 -6.77
CA VAL A 46 -7.09 10.92 -7.39
C VAL A 46 -6.05 10.29 -6.47
N THR A 47 -6.08 10.63 -5.18
CA THR A 47 -5.16 10.05 -4.21
C THR A 47 -5.35 8.54 -4.11
N ALA A 48 -6.59 8.05 -4.09
CA ALA A 48 -6.86 6.62 -4.04
C ALA A 48 -6.35 5.91 -5.29
N GLN A 49 -6.45 6.52 -6.46
CA GLN A 49 -5.92 5.96 -7.70
C GLN A 49 -4.39 5.87 -7.65
N GLU A 50 -3.72 6.88 -7.11
CA GLU A 50 -2.28 6.84 -6.92
C GLU A 50 -1.88 5.76 -5.92
N MET A 51 -2.63 5.60 -4.84
CA MET A 51 -2.40 4.53 -3.87
C MET A 51 -2.53 3.16 -4.54
N ALA A 52 -3.51 2.99 -5.43
CA ALA A 52 -3.69 1.73 -6.14
C ALA A 52 -2.45 1.36 -6.97
N VAL A 53 -1.85 2.35 -7.64
CA VAL A 53 -0.63 2.12 -8.42
C VAL A 53 0.52 1.70 -7.50
N VAL A 54 0.69 2.39 -6.39
CA VAL A 54 1.77 2.11 -5.45
C VAL A 54 1.59 0.76 -4.77
N VAL A 55 0.36 0.41 -4.40
CA VAL A 55 0.06 -0.91 -3.82
C VAL A 55 0.41 -2.02 -4.80
N GLU A 56 0.14 -1.84 -6.09
CA GLU A 56 0.54 -2.79 -7.12
C GLU A 56 2.06 -2.95 -7.15
N GLU A 57 2.81 -1.87 -7.02
CA GLU A 57 4.28 -1.93 -6.96
C GLU A 57 4.76 -2.69 -5.71
N VAL A 58 4.12 -2.48 -4.57
CA VAL A 58 4.42 -3.24 -3.35
C VAL A 58 4.16 -4.73 -3.59
N HIS A 59 3.03 -5.04 -4.20
CA HIS A 59 2.67 -6.43 -4.52
C HIS A 59 3.76 -7.09 -5.37
N LEU A 60 4.10 -6.47 -6.49
CA LEU A 60 5.06 -7.06 -7.44
C LEU A 60 6.46 -7.17 -6.86
N SER A 61 6.94 -6.13 -6.19
CA SER A 61 8.28 -6.14 -5.63
C SER A 61 8.41 -7.14 -4.47
N SER A 62 7.39 -7.24 -3.61
CA SER A 62 7.42 -8.22 -2.50
C SER A 62 7.33 -9.65 -3.02
N GLU A 63 6.53 -9.89 -4.06
CA GLU A 63 6.43 -11.19 -4.69
C GLU A 63 7.77 -11.65 -5.26
N ASN A 64 8.56 -10.72 -5.79
CA ASN A 64 9.85 -10.99 -6.42
C ASN A 64 11.03 -10.81 -5.45
N ASN A 65 10.78 -10.66 -4.17
CA ASN A 65 11.79 -10.48 -3.12
C ASN A 65 12.72 -9.29 -3.37
N ARG A 66 12.21 -8.22 -3.95
CA ARG A 66 12.97 -6.99 -4.19
C ARG A 66 12.82 -6.05 -2.99
N LYS A 67 13.69 -6.25 -2.00
CA LYS A 67 13.61 -5.56 -0.72
C LYS A 67 13.63 -4.04 -0.85
N GLU A 68 14.58 -3.50 -1.61
CA GLU A 68 14.71 -2.04 -1.74
C GLU A 68 13.53 -1.43 -2.49
N ASP A 69 13.06 -2.08 -3.55
CA ASP A 69 11.91 -1.61 -4.29
C ASP A 69 10.64 -1.66 -3.42
N THR A 70 10.50 -2.71 -2.62
CA THR A 70 9.37 -2.84 -1.70
C THR A 70 9.40 -1.70 -0.67
N LYS A 71 10.57 -1.41 -0.11
CA LYS A 71 10.72 -0.33 0.87
C LYS A 71 10.34 1.02 0.27
N ALA A 72 10.84 1.31 -0.93
CA ALA A 72 10.54 2.57 -1.61
C ALA A 72 9.04 2.70 -1.90
N ALA A 73 8.42 1.64 -2.36
CA ALA A 73 6.99 1.64 -2.64
C ALA A 73 6.16 1.79 -1.36
N LEU A 74 6.56 1.13 -0.28
CA LEU A 74 5.90 1.28 1.02
C LEU A 74 5.98 2.72 1.53
N ASP A 75 7.16 3.35 1.41
CA ASP A 75 7.31 4.74 1.84
C ASP A 75 6.38 5.66 1.06
N GLN A 76 6.25 5.46 -0.25
CA GLN A 76 5.31 6.22 -1.08
C GLN A 76 3.87 5.96 -0.65
N TYR A 77 3.53 4.71 -0.39
CA TYR A 77 2.19 4.36 0.07
C TYR A 77 1.85 5.05 1.38
N PHE A 78 2.77 5.05 2.34
CA PHE A 78 2.52 5.68 3.65
C PHE A 78 2.29 7.18 3.51
N ALA A 79 3.04 7.85 2.66
CA ALA A 79 2.85 9.27 2.41
C ALA A 79 1.48 9.55 1.80
N LEU A 80 1.06 8.74 0.82
CA LEU A 80 -0.26 8.87 0.19
C LEU A 80 -1.38 8.56 1.19
N PHE A 81 -1.19 7.54 2.02
CA PHE A 81 -2.17 7.17 3.03
C PHE A 81 -2.39 8.29 4.04
N GLU A 82 -1.31 8.95 4.50
CA GLU A 82 -1.42 10.07 5.42
C GLU A 82 -2.18 11.23 4.79
N SER A 83 -1.87 11.55 3.53
CA SER A 83 -2.60 12.58 2.80
C SER A 83 -4.08 12.21 2.65
N PHE A 84 -4.36 10.97 2.31
CA PHE A 84 -5.71 10.47 2.11
C PHE A 84 -6.55 10.57 3.39
N THR A 85 -5.99 10.18 4.53
CA THR A 85 -6.71 10.20 5.81
C THR A 85 -6.80 11.61 6.40
N LYS A 86 -5.84 12.48 6.10
CA LYS A 86 -5.84 13.85 6.57
C LYS A 86 -7.00 14.65 5.99
N ASP A 87 -7.42 14.33 4.78
CA ASP A 87 -8.50 15.03 4.09
C ASP A 87 -9.89 14.52 4.49
N SER A 88 -9.97 13.55 5.39
CA SER A 88 -11.25 12.99 5.82
C SER A 88 -11.85 13.67 7.07
#